data_51c44c7146c1d47b85416968db9fa2d5
#
_entry.id   51c44c7146c1d47b85416968db9fa2d5
#
_cell.length_a   1.000
_cell.length_b   1.000
_cell.length_c   1.000
_cell.angle_alpha   90.00
_cell.angle_beta   90.00
_cell.angle_gamma   90.00
#
_symmetry.space_group_name_H-M   'P 1'
#
loop_
_entity.id
_entity.type
_entity.pdbx_description
1 polymer ?
#
loop_
_entity_poly.entity_id
_entity_poly.type
_entity_poly.pdbx_seq_one_letter_code
_entity_poly.pdbx_strand_id
1 'polypeptide(L)'
;MSSPSIYGSGADARGGVLRYASGGELHRDFHASILDGVDYVRENFGDEALRKVLFGMGTEVYRTLHERLAAGDTSELLAWWRYYMDREGADYTLEETPDGGAVLTVRDCPAMRHLEARSIPGGRRLCAATRILNEAFCSGSPYEIVLEETGGRSCRQTLRRRTP
;
A
#
# COMPACT_ATOMS: atom_id res chain seq x y z
N MET A 1 -21.31 -7.12 26.62
CA MET A 1 -21.23 -7.82 25.32
C MET A 1 -20.37 -6.95 24.41
N SER A 2 -19.09 -7.29 24.25
CA SER A 2 -18.19 -6.53 23.37
C SER A 2 -18.54 -6.89 21.92
N SER A 3 -18.89 -5.88 21.12
CA SER A 3 -19.07 -6.05 19.68
C SER A 3 -17.76 -6.59 19.09
N PRO A 4 -17.80 -7.60 18.23
CA PRO A 4 -16.59 -8.05 17.53
C PRO A 4 -16.04 -6.89 16.72
N SER A 5 -14.74 -6.62 16.83
CA SER A 5 -14.04 -5.66 16.00
C SER A 5 -14.23 -6.05 14.53
N ILE A 6 -14.72 -5.12 13.71
CA ILE A 6 -14.83 -5.31 12.25
C ILE A 6 -13.45 -5.44 11.58
N TYR A 7 -12.42 -4.98 12.24
CA TYR A 7 -11.03 -5.26 11.92
C TYR A 7 -10.64 -6.43 12.83
N GLY A 8 -10.27 -7.56 12.25
CA GLY A 8 -9.80 -8.71 13.03
C GLY A 8 -8.87 -8.26 14.16
N SER A 9 -8.69 -9.07 15.15
CA SER A 9 -7.97 -8.78 16.39
C SER A 9 -6.50 -8.41 16.16
N GLY A 10 -6.23 -7.23 15.62
CA GLY A 10 -4.87 -6.73 15.48
C GLY A 10 -3.95 -7.61 14.62
N ALA A 11 -2.71 -7.62 14.95
CA ALA A 11 -1.69 -8.45 14.33
C ALA A 11 -2.11 -9.94 14.33
N ASP A 12 -1.71 -10.67 13.29
CA ASP A 12 -1.71 -12.12 13.34
C ASP A 12 -0.85 -12.61 14.53
N ALA A 13 -0.84 -13.90 14.82
CA ALA A 13 -0.07 -14.46 15.93
C ALA A 13 1.45 -14.15 15.86
N ARG A 14 1.93 -13.56 14.75
CA ARG A 14 3.31 -13.14 14.49
C ARG A 14 3.49 -11.62 14.52
N GLY A 15 2.45 -10.87 14.88
CA GLY A 15 2.49 -9.41 14.96
C GLY A 15 2.44 -8.71 13.59
N GLY A 16 1.80 -9.32 12.59
CA GLY A 16 1.64 -8.73 11.25
C GLY A 16 0.71 -7.52 11.21
N VAL A 17 0.68 -6.83 10.07
CA VAL A 17 -0.22 -5.70 9.80
C VAL A 17 -1.67 -6.12 9.88
N LEU A 18 -2.54 -5.25 10.36
CA LEU A 18 -3.99 -5.44 10.33
C LEU A 18 -4.46 -5.75 8.91
N ARG A 19 -5.16 -6.88 8.77
CA ARG A 19 -5.80 -7.32 7.53
C ARG A 19 -7.27 -7.62 7.81
N TYR A 20 -8.09 -7.52 6.78
CA TYR A 20 -9.47 -7.97 6.90
C TYR A 20 -9.52 -9.46 7.25
N ALA A 21 -10.06 -9.80 8.42
CA ALA A 21 -10.13 -11.18 8.90
C ALA A 21 -11.15 -12.04 8.14
N SER A 22 -12.11 -11.41 7.44
CA SER A 22 -13.13 -12.12 6.68
C SER A 22 -12.69 -12.40 5.25
N GLY A 23 -13.05 -13.57 4.71
CA GLY A 23 -12.92 -13.90 3.30
C GLY A 23 -13.86 -13.11 2.37
N GLY A 24 -14.53 -12.06 2.88
CA GLY A 24 -15.43 -11.21 2.11
C GLY A 24 -14.69 -10.38 1.05
N GLU A 25 -15.42 -9.96 0.04
CA GLU A 25 -14.91 -9.01 -0.97
C GLU A 25 -14.50 -7.70 -0.30
N LEU A 26 -13.51 -7.01 -0.87
CA LEU A 26 -13.23 -5.62 -0.54
C LEU A 26 -14.47 -4.77 -0.80
N HIS A 27 -14.69 -3.76 0.03
CA HIS A 27 -15.78 -2.82 -0.19
C HIS A 27 -15.64 -2.22 -1.58
N ARG A 28 -16.73 -2.29 -2.38
CA ARG A 28 -16.69 -1.90 -3.80
C ARG A 28 -16.23 -0.47 -4.06
N ASP A 29 -16.40 0.42 -3.09
CA ASP A 29 -16.05 1.83 -3.21
C ASP A 29 -14.74 2.19 -2.49
N PHE A 30 -13.97 1.19 -2.04
CA PHE A 30 -12.75 1.43 -1.24
C PHE A 30 -11.76 2.36 -1.96
N HIS A 31 -11.45 2.10 -3.23
CA HIS A 31 -10.50 2.91 -3.98
C HIS A 31 -11.03 4.33 -4.27
N ALA A 32 -12.32 4.46 -4.54
CA ALA A 32 -12.95 5.77 -4.71
C ALA A 32 -12.91 6.57 -3.40
N SER A 33 -13.25 5.95 -2.27
CA SER A 33 -13.21 6.60 -0.96
C SER A 33 -11.80 7.05 -0.55
N ILE A 34 -10.77 6.25 -0.87
CA ILE A 34 -9.38 6.69 -0.64
C ILE A 34 -9.04 7.89 -1.51
N LEU A 35 -9.42 7.86 -2.79
CA LEU A 35 -9.16 8.97 -3.71
C LEU A 35 -9.87 10.25 -3.25
N ASP A 36 -11.14 10.15 -2.85
CA ASP A 36 -11.90 11.28 -2.29
C ASP A 36 -11.22 11.86 -1.05
N GLY A 37 -10.71 11.01 -0.16
CA GLY A 37 -9.95 11.43 1.02
C GLY A 37 -8.63 12.15 0.66
N VAL A 38 -7.89 11.61 -0.32
CA VAL A 38 -6.66 12.23 -0.84
C VAL A 38 -6.96 13.60 -1.45
N ASP A 39 -8.00 13.69 -2.27
CA ASP A 39 -8.41 14.93 -2.92
C ASP A 39 -8.92 15.96 -1.89
N TYR A 40 -9.75 15.55 -0.95
CA TYR A 40 -10.26 16.42 0.11
C TYR A 40 -9.14 17.05 0.94
N VAL A 41 -8.17 16.25 1.39
CA VAL A 41 -7.05 16.79 2.19
C VAL A 41 -6.20 17.73 1.34
N ARG A 42 -5.90 17.37 0.10
CA ARG A 42 -5.09 18.20 -0.78
C ARG A 42 -5.75 19.54 -1.11
N GLU A 43 -7.04 19.51 -1.45
CA GLU A 43 -7.78 20.71 -1.89
C GLU A 43 -8.05 21.69 -0.73
N ASN A 44 -8.27 21.18 0.48
CA ASN A 44 -8.59 22.02 1.62
C ASN A 44 -7.38 22.41 2.48
N PHE A 45 -6.31 21.62 2.48
CA PHE A 45 -5.16 21.80 3.38
C PHE A 45 -3.80 21.81 2.65
N GLY A 46 -3.77 21.51 1.35
CA GLY A 46 -2.57 21.53 0.52
C GLY A 46 -1.75 20.24 0.55
N ASP A 47 -0.72 20.20 -0.32
CA ASP A 47 0.12 19.02 -0.53
C ASP A 47 0.97 18.65 0.69
N GLU A 48 1.41 19.64 1.47
CA GLU A 48 2.19 19.39 2.69
C GLU A 48 1.34 18.66 3.75
N ALA A 49 0.09 19.09 3.95
CA ALA A 49 -0.83 18.42 4.85
C ALA A 49 -1.15 17.00 4.38
N LEU A 50 -1.39 16.80 3.09
CA LEU A 50 -1.60 15.46 2.51
C LEU A 50 -0.38 14.57 2.75
N ARG A 51 0.83 15.07 2.48
CA ARG A 51 2.07 14.33 2.73
C ARG A 51 2.19 13.92 4.20
N LYS A 52 1.92 14.85 5.13
CA LYS A 52 1.96 14.58 6.57
C LYS A 52 0.97 13.49 6.99
N VAL A 53 -0.26 13.54 6.48
CA VAL A 53 -1.29 12.51 6.75
C VAL A 53 -0.86 11.15 6.21
N LEU A 54 -0.45 11.06 4.95
CA LEU A 54 -0.05 9.80 4.34
C LEU A 54 1.23 9.22 4.97
N PHE A 55 2.18 10.08 5.33
CA PHE A 55 3.39 9.65 6.02
C PHE A 55 3.06 9.11 7.42
N GLY A 56 2.19 9.80 8.17
CA GLY A 56 1.69 9.31 9.46
C GLY A 56 0.92 7.99 9.32
N MET A 57 0.13 7.82 8.26
CA MET A 57 -0.49 6.51 7.99
C MET A 57 0.55 5.41 7.82
N GLY A 58 1.61 5.65 7.06
CA GLY A 58 2.66 4.65 6.85
C GLY A 58 3.42 4.28 8.13
N THR A 59 3.71 5.25 9.00
CA THR A 59 4.49 5.02 10.22
C THR A 59 3.65 4.59 11.42
N GLU A 60 2.39 5.05 11.53
CA GLU A 60 1.55 4.84 12.71
C GLU A 60 0.48 3.75 12.49
N VAL A 61 -0.27 3.83 11.37
CA VAL A 61 -1.32 2.84 11.09
C VAL A 61 -0.69 1.52 10.64
N TYR A 62 0.33 1.59 9.78
CA TYR A 62 1.11 0.44 9.31
C TYR A 62 2.40 0.22 10.13
N ARG A 63 2.37 0.53 11.41
CA ARG A 63 3.53 0.50 12.31
C ARG A 63 4.32 -0.82 12.24
N THR A 64 3.64 -1.95 12.28
CA THR A 64 4.31 -3.26 12.24
C THR A 64 5.14 -3.43 10.96
N LEU A 65 4.61 -3.00 9.82
CA LEU A 65 5.33 -3.05 8.54
C LEU A 65 6.55 -2.11 8.58
N HIS A 66 6.35 -0.88 9.04
CA HIS A 66 7.41 0.11 9.19
C HIS A 66 8.54 -0.38 10.12
N GLU A 67 8.21 -0.87 11.31
CA GLU A 67 9.19 -1.37 12.29
C GLU A 67 9.97 -2.58 11.78
N ARG A 68 9.31 -3.51 11.06
CA ARG A 68 10.00 -4.66 10.47
C ARG A 68 10.97 -4.25 9.38
N LEU A 69 10.57 -3.36 8.48
CA LEU A 69 11.47 -2.82 7.46
C LEU A 69 12.66 -2.08 8.10
N ALA A 70 12.43 -1.31 9.16
CA ALA A 70 13.50 -0.64 9.91
C ALA A 70 14.49 -1.64 10.52
N ALA A 71 14.01 -2.80 10.97
CA ALA A 71 14.83 -3.92 11.46
C ALA A 71 15.48 -4.75 10.33
N GLY A 72 15.25 -4.42 9.06
CA GLY A 72 15.79 -5.17 7.92
C GLY A 72 14.95 -6.39 7.50
N ASP A 73 13.77 -6.57 8.08
CA ASP A 73 12.84 -7.67 7.76
C ASP A 73 11.81 -7.22 6.73
N THR A 74 11.88 -7.81 5.53
CA THR A 74 10.99 -7.51 4.40
C THR A 74 9.75 -8.39 4.34
N SER A 75 9.67 -9.43 5.18
CA SER A 75 8.66 -10.48 5.10
C SER A 75 7.22 -9.96 5.22
N GLU A 76 7.00 -8.96 6.09
CA GLU A 76 5.67 -8.37 6.29
C GLU A 76 5.20 -7.58 5.07
N LEU A 77 6.10 -6.81 4.44
CA LEU A 77 5.77 -6.08 3.21
C LEU A 77 5.40 -7.04 2.08
N LEU A 78 6.17 -8.11 1.90
CA LEU A 78 5.91 -9.11 0.86
C LEU A 78 4.59 -9.83 1.10
N ALA A 79 4.30 -10.21 2.35
CA ALA A 79 3.02 -10.80 2.72
C ALA A 79 1.85 -9.83 2.50
N TRP A 80 2.04 -8.55 2.81
CA TRP A 80 1.05 -7.50 2.60
C TRP A 80 0.77 -7.28 1.11
N TRP A 81 1.81 -7.20 0.25
CA TRP A 81 1.64 -7.10 -1.20
C TRP A 81 0.86 -8.28 -1.76
N ARG A 82 1.26 -9.54 -1.45
CA ARG A 82 0.53 -10.73 -1.91
C ARG A 82 -0.93 -10.68 -1.48
N TYR A 83 -1.16 -10.45 -0.19
CA TYR A 83 -2.51 -10.45 0.36
C TYR A 83 -3.46 -9.50 -0.38
N TYR A 84 -3.04 -8.25 -0.62
CA TYR A 84 -3.92 -7.29 -1.29
C TYR A 84 -4.04 -7.55 -2.78
N MET A 85 -2.96 -7.91 -3.46
CA MET A 85 -3.01 -8.23 -4.88
C MET A 85 -3.90 -9.44 -5.17
N ASP A 86 -3.78 -10.51 -4.38
CA ASP A 86 -4.62 -11.71 -4.50
C ASP A 86 -6.09 -11.39 -4.20
N ARG A 87 -6.34 -10.67 -3.10
CA ARG A 87 -7.68 -10.32 -2.66
C ARG A 87 -8.43 -9.47 -3.67
N GLU A 88 -7.75 -8.57 -4.35
CA GLU A 88 -8.34 -7.68 -5.33
C GLU A 88 -8.33 -8.25 -6.76
N GLY A 89 -7.86 -9.47 -6.93
CA GLY A 89 -7.77 -10.12 -8.24
C GLY A 89 -6.89 -9.35 -9.21
N ALA A 90 -5.72 -8.89 -8.74
CA ALA A 90 -4.74 -8.21 -9.57
C ALA A 90 -4.07 -9.20 -10.52
N ASP A 91 -3.71 -8.72 -11.71
CA ASP A 91 -2.74 -9.42 -12.56
C ASP A 91 -1.33 -8.91 -12.22
N TYR A 92 -0.56 -9.74 -11.49
CA TYR A 92 0.75 -9.34 -10.99
C TYR A 92 1.74 -10.50 -10.92
N THR A 93 3.03 -10.14 -10.76
CA THR A 93 4.07 -11.05 -10.28
C THR A 93 4.82 -10.39 -9.12
N LEU A 94 5.26 -11.20 -8.17
CA LEU A 94 6.12 -10.78 -7.06
C LEU A 94 7.34 -11.70 -7.01
N GLU A 95 8.50 -11.13 -7.30
CA GLU A 95 9.79 -11.83 -7.38
C GLU A 95 10.72 -11.29 -6.30
N GLU A 96 11.24 -12.19 -5.48
CA GLU A 96 12.24 -11.84 -4.48
C GLU A 96 13.64 -11.86 -5.12
N THR A 97 14.50 -10.91 -4.73
CA THR A 97 15.85 -10.81 -5.24
C THR A 97 16.88 -11.37 -4.25
N PRO A 98 18.03 -11.90 -4.72
CA PRO A 98 19.02 -12.55 -3.85
C PRO A 98 19.61 -11.63 -2.75
N ASP A 99 19.54 -10.32 -2.94
CA ASP A 99 20.00 -9.30 -1.99
C ASP A 99 18.97 -8.93 -0.92
N GLY A 100 17.84 -9.67 -0.87
CA GLY A 100 16.75 -9.47 0.09
C GLY A 100 15.78 -8.35 -0.31
N GLY A 101 15.84 -7.90 -1.56
CA GLY A 101 14.85 -7.03 -2.17
C GLY A 101 13.70 -7.81 -2.81
N ALA A 102 12.83 -7.10 -3.54
CA ALA A 102 11.76 -7.70 -4.32
C ALA A 102 11.24 -6.78 -5.42
N VAL A 103 10.66 -7.37 -6.45
CA VAL A 103 10.00 -6.65 -7.53
C VAL A 103 8.55 -7.09 -7.62
N LEU A 104 7.62 -6.18 -7.36
CA LEU A 104 6.20 -6.32 -7.62
C LEU A 104 5.89 -5.68 -8.98
N THR A 105 5.54 -6.50 -9.97
CA THR A 105 5.07 -6.02 -11.28
C THR A 105 3.57 -6.23 -11.37
N VAL A 106 2.82 -5.14 -11.46
CA VAL A 106 1.36 -5.14 -11.63
C VAL A 106 1.06 -4.83 -13.10
N ARG A 107 0.43 -5.76 -13.81
CA ARG A 107 0.03 -5.61 -15.21
C ARG A 107 -1.35 -4.99 -15.37
N ASP A 108 -2.27 -5.29 -14.45
CA ASP A 108 -3.61 -4.70 -14.38
C ASP A 108 -3.95 -4.32 -12.94
N CYS A 109 -3.79 -3.03 -12.63
CA CYS A 109 -4.04 -2.49 -11.29
C CYS A 109 -5.54 -2.51 -10.97
N PRO A 110 -5.98 -3.22 -9.90
CA PRO A 110 -7.38 -3.30 -9.53
C PRO A 110 -7.97 -1.93 -9.15
N ALA A 111 -7.20 -1.05 -8.52
CA ALA A 111 -7.64 0.30 -8.19
C ALA A 111 -7.95 1.11 -9.45
N MET A 112 -7.03 1.11 -10.42
CA MET A 112 -7.22 1.82 -11.69
C MET A 112 -8.40 1.24 -12.48
N ARG A 113 -8.50 -0.09 -12.55
CA ARG A 113 -9.62 -0.78 -13.19
C ARG A 113 -10.96 -0.38 -12.57
N HIS A 114 -11.04 -0.32 -11.24
CA HIS A 114 -12.25 0.07 -10.53
C HIS A 114 -12.65 1.52 -10.82
N LEU A 115 -11.70 2.45 -10.75
CA LEU A 115 -11.96 3.87 -11.02
C LEU A 115 -12.40 4.11 -12.46
N GLU A 116 -11.74 3.47 -13.43
CA GLU A 116 -12.10 3.55 -14.86
C GLU A 116 -13.51 2.99 -15.11
N ALA A 117 -13.83 1.83 -14.54
CA ALA A 117 -15.18 1.23 -14.67
C ALA A 117 -16.31 2.13 -14.13
N ARG A 118 -15.98 3.02 -13.19
CA ARG A 118 -16.89 4.00 -12.60
C ARG A 118 -16.79 5.39 -13.22
N SER A 119 -15.95 5.58 -14.24
CA SER A 119 -15.65 6.88 -14.85
C SER A 119 -15.15 7.92 -13.82
N ILE A 120 -14.45 7.48 -12.80
CA ILE A 120 -13.85 8.35 -11.78
C ILE A 120 -12.44 8.72 -12.23
N PRO A 121 -12.16 10.00 -12.50
CA PRO A 121 -10.82 10.45 -12.90
C PRO A 121 -9.84 10.46 -11.71
N GLY A 122 -8.55 10.31 -11.97
CA GLY A 122 -7.55 10.61 -10.94
C GLY A 122 -6.75 9.44 -10.40
N GLY A 123 -6.78 8.28 -11.04
CA GLY A 123 -6.02 7.11 -10.60
C GLY A 123 -4.52 7.38 -10.37
N ARG A 124 -3.90 8.28 -11.14
CA ARG A 124 -2.50 8.71 -10.91
C ARG A 124 -2.28 9.38 -9.55
N ARG A 125 -3.31 9.97 -8.95
CA ARG A 125 -3.22 10.53 -7.59
C ARG A 125 -3.10 9.44 -6.53
N LEU A 126 -3.71 8.27 -6.75
CA LEU A 126 -3.48 7.10 -5.90
C LEU A 126 -2.02 6.61 -6.01
N CYS A 127 -1.44 6.59 -7.22
CA CYS A 127 -0.03 6.25 -7.39
C CYS A 127 0.88 7.25 -6.66
N ALA A 128 0.57 8.55 -6.71
CA ALA A 128 1.31 9.57 -5.96
C ALA A 128 1.19 9.36 -4.44
N ALA A 129 0.00 9.07 -3.94
CA ALA A 129 -0.21 8.73 -2.52
C ALA A 129 0.56 7.46 -2.12
N THR A 130 0.58 6.43 -2.98
CA THR A 130 1.34 5.19 -2.76
C THR A 130 2.84 5.47 -2.65
N ARG A 131 3.40 6.39 -3.44
CA ARG A 131 4.83 6.79 -3.30
C ARG A 131 5.13 7.35 -1.92
N ILE A 132 4.27 8.21 -1.38
CA ILE A 132 4.44 8.78 -0.04
C ILE A 132 4.33 7.68 1.04
N LEU A 133 3.40 6.76 0.90
CA LEU A 133 3.29 5.60 1.81
C LEU A 133 4.54 4.72 1.75
N ASN A 134 5.06 4.44 0.56
CA ASN A 134 6.29 3.66 0.39
C ASN A 134 7.50 4.34 1.05
N GLU A 135 7.62 5.66 0.93
CA GLU A 135 8.65 6.43 1.65
C GLU A 135 8.49 6.30 3.16
N ALA A 136 7.25 6.39 3.67
CA ALA A 136 6.95 6.25 5.09
C ALA A 136 7.27 4.84 5.60
N PHE A 137 6.88 3.80 4.89
CA PHE A 137 7.21 2.42 5.22
C PHE A 137 8.71 2.21 5.36
N CYS A 138 9.49 2.80 4.46
CA CYS A 138 10.95 2.68 4.42
C CYS A 138 11.68 3.75 5.24
N SER A 139 10.98 4.60 5.97
CA SER A 139 11.60 5.62 6.82
C SER A 139 12.45 4.97 7.91
N GLY A 140 13.72 5.38 8.04
CA GLY A 140 14.65 4.78 9.01
C GLY A 140 15.11 3.35 8.69
N SER A 141 14.72 2.79 7.55
CA SER A 141 15.11 1.44 7.13
C SER A 141 16.29 1.45 6.15
N PRO A 142 17.00 0.32 6.00
CA PRO A 142 18.04 0.18 4.97
C PRO A 142 17.46 0.02 3.56
N TYR A 143 16.13 0.10 3.40
CA TYR A 143 15.44 -0.11 2.13
C TYR A 143 14.80 1.16 1.59
N GLU A 144 14.49 1.12 0.30
CA GLU A 144 13.58 2.03 -0.37
C GLU A 144 12.66 1.24 -1.30
N ILE A 145 11.47 1.78 -1.56
CA ILE A 145 10.53 1.26 -2.56
C ILE A 145 10.35 2.31 -3.64
N VAL A 146 10.78 1.97 -4.86
CA VAL A 146 10.60 2.82 -6.03
C VAL A 146 9.39 2.35 -6.81
N LEU A 147 8.41 3.25 -7.03
CA LEU A 147 7.23 2.99 -7.85
C LEU A 147 7.39 3.68 -9.21
N GLU A 148 7.34 2.88 -10.27
CA GLU A 148 7.38 3.31 -11.67
C GLU A 148 6.05 2.96 -12.34
N GLU A 149 5.38 3.96 -12.92
CA GLU A 149 4.22 3.75 -13.77
C GLU A 149 4.69 3.32 -15.15
N THR A 150 4.30 2.13 -15.61
CA THR A 150 4.77 1.53 -16.87
C THR A 150 3.79 1.71 -18.03
N GLY A 151 2.70 2.44 -17.78
CA GLY A 151 1.69 2.81 -18.76
C GLY A 151 0.34 2.13 -18.53
N GLY A 152 -0.74 2.78 -18.97
CA GLY A 152 -2.10 2.26 -18.74
C GLY A 152 -2.37 2.04 -17.24
N ARG A 153 -2.78 0.82 -16.90
CA ARG A 153 -3.02 0.37 -15.52
C ARG A 153 -1.87 -0.43 -14.92
N SER A 154 -0.68 -0.31 -15.47
CA SER A 154 0.46 -1.09 -15.02
C SER A 154 1.49 -0.26 -14.26
N CYS A 155 2.15 -0.90 -13.30
CA CYS A 155 3.25 -0.31 -12.55
C CYS A 155 4.25 -1.38 -12.10
N ARG A 156 5.42 -0.92 -11.69
CA ARG A 156 6.44 -1.72 -11.02
C ARG A 156 6.80 -1.06 -9.70
N GLN A 157 6.84 -1.83 -8.63
CA GLN A 157 7.39 -1.41 -7.35
C GLN A 157 8.61 -2.25 -7.04
N THR A 158 9.75 -1.60 -6.87
CA THR A 158 11.04 -2.25 -6.57
C THR A 158 11.45 -1.92 -5.15
N LEU A 159 11.44 -2.93 -4.29
CA LEU A 159 12.07 -2.88 -2.97
C LEU A 159 13.55 -3.20 -3.15
N ARG A 160 14.42 -2.29 -2.72
CA ARG A 160 15.87 -2.49 -2.80
C ARG A 160 16.58 -1.86 -1.61
N ARG A 161 17.79 -2.34 -1.31
CA ARG A 161 18.63 -1.68 -0.32
C ARG A 161 19.07 -0.32 -0.84
N ARG A 162 19.08 0.67 0.04
CA ARG A 162 19.69 1.98 -0.26
C ARG A 162 21.19 1.80 -0.50
N THR A 163 21.68 2.44 -1.53
CA THR A 163 23.13 2.57 -1.73
C THR A 163 23.66 3.54 -0.68
N PRO A 164 24.79 3.23 -0.02
CA PRO A 164 25.43 4.12 0.96
C PRO A 164 25.75 5.50 0.38
#